data_9cd2597981a8a4865a3c88ab82d7ba8b
#
_entry.id   9cd2597981a8a4865a3c88ab82d7ba8b
#
_cell.length_a   1.000
_cell.length_b   1.000
_cell.length_c   1.000
_cell.angle_alpha   90.00
_cell.angle_beta   90.00
_cell.angle_gamma   90.00
#
_symmetry.space_group_name_H-M   'P 1'
#
loop_
_entity.id
_entity.type
_entity.pdbx_description
1 polymer ?
#
loop_
_entity_poly.entity_id
_entity_poly.type
_entity_poly.pdbx_seq_one_letter_code
_entity_poly.pdbx_strand_id
1 'polypeptide(L)'
;MQKLWYKVKDLFLRRKSIDSYLKYPDGKRIYRDFHELRNSMMDPDGLKIINRLVRNKYKAYFVGGCIRDLLLNRNPKDFDVVTNATPKEIKRLFANSRIIGKRFRIVHVYFKSKKKGNELKIIEVSTFRKVPEHRLNGNLKEIDHTMFKRDNLYGTPKEDAARRDFTMNSLFYDPIKEVIIDYTGGVEDIKNRIIRVIGPPDISYKEDPVRMLRAAKFAPLLNFEIEKKSFKAIERNKYEILKVNKNRLHEEFMKIFRTGISSNIMESLAKCGLFDVLFPNVIDASIQNMSKDLRAQKIQFIDTPVAKRLQIADRMLAEREDLTFNIFMSLIFADLVSDVFYPDFSKKETIDQYIKKRLDPLFAHLQIAGKDQERIFQIFIAQRQIGNVSSSQRRLIKQKQQEFKEKKYFFEAFMVYKIFSLAQENDEMIQKAMIWEIGPRTKPPMDARIVSLYYKPPKSTFTEFVEDTEL
;
A
#
# COMPACT_ATOMS: atom_id res chain seq x y z
N MET A 1 51.16 2.52 14.61
CA MET A 1 50.80 1.20 14.07
C MET A 1 49.40 0.71 14.53
N GLN A 2 49.01 0.79 15.81
CA GLN A 2 47.70 0.35 16.27
C GLN A 2 46.50 1.09 15.61
N LYS A 3 46.57 2.42 15.43
CA LYS A 3 45.54 3.20 14.73
C LYS A 3 45.35 2.83 13.25
N LEU A 4 46.44 2.40 12.58
CA LEU A 4 46.39 1.94 11.19
C LEU A 4 45.78 0.53 11.12
N TRP A 5 46.07 -0.33 12.10
CA TRP A 5 45.52 -1.67 12.20
C TRP A 5 44.03 -1.65 12.50
N TYR A 6 43.56 -0.75 13.36
CA TYR A 6 42.11 -0.53 13.61
C TYR A 6 41.41 0.00 12.35
N LYS A 7 42.00 0.93 11.60
CA LYS A 7 41.45 1.40 10.32
C LYS A 7 41.39 0.30 9.26
N VAL A 8 42.43 -0.53 9.17
CA VAL A 8 42.47 -1.65 8.23
C VAL A 8 41.50 -2.75 8.63
N LYS A 9 41.41 -3.07 9.92
CA LYS A 9 40.40 -4.03 10.45
C LYS A 9 38.98 -3.52 10.24
N ASP A 10 38.74 -2.23 10.41
CA ASP A 10 37.45 -1.58 10.14
C ASP A 10 37.13 -1.56 8.63
N LEU A 11 38.15 -1.45 7.74
CA LEU A 11 37.98 -1.53 6.29
C LEU A 11 37.66 -2.97 5.82
N PHE A 12 38.27 -3.99 6.43
CA PHE A 12 38.02 -5.41 6.13
C PHE A 12 36.68 -5.91 6.71
N LEU A 13 36.23 -5.35 7.84
CA LEU A 13 34.93 -5.69 8.45
C LEU A 13 33.74 -5.00 7.75
N ARG A 14 33.96 -4.02 6.88
CA ARG A 14 32.88 -3.17 6.31
C ARG A 14 32.39 -3.57 4.92
N ARG A 15 33.12 -4.39 4.17
CA ARG A 15 32.60 -4.91 2.88
C ARG A 15 31.90 -6.25 3.12
N LYS A 16 30.61 -6.17 3.52
CA LYS A 16 29.78 -7.36 3.43
C LYS A 16 29.58 -7.67 1.94
N SER A 17 29.99 -8.87 1.53
CA SER A 17 29.67 -9.40 0.21
C SER A 17 28.14 -9.38 0.04
N ILE A 18 27.65 -9.14 -1.18
CA ILE A 18 26.24 -9.29 -1.53
C ILE A 18 25.70 -10.66 -1.08
N ASP A 19 26.56 -11.66 -1.04
CA ASP A 19 26.23 -13.02 -0.63
C ASP A 19 25.73 -13.11 0.81
N SER A 20 26.15 -12.18 1.69
CA SER A 20 25.67 -12.11 3.07
C SER A 20 24.20 -11.70 3.19
N TYR A 21 23.59 -11.17 2.13
CA TYR A 21 22.16 -10.81 2.05
C TYR A 21 21.30 -11.91 1.43
N LEU A 22 21.92 -12.98 0.92
CA LEU A 22 21.26 -14.01 0.15
C LEU A 22 21.30 -15.34 0.91
N LYS A 23 20.17 -16.04 0.95
CA LYS A 23 20.10 -17.40 1.48
C LYS A 23 20.73 -18.39 0.52
N TYR A 24 20.61 -18.14 -0.77
CA TYR A 24 21.14 -18.97 -1.85
C TYR A 24 21.96 -18.11 -2.83
N PRO A 25 23.26 -17.85 -2.56
CA PRO A 25 24.07 -16.96 -3.40
C PRO A 25 24.20 -17.39 -4.87
N ASP A 26 24.14 -18.69 -5.15
CA ASP A 26 24.19 -19.24 -6.51
C ASP A 26 22.81 -19.37 -7.17
N GLY A 27 21.75 -19.05 -6.41
CA GLY A 27 20.36 -19.15 -6.85
C GLY A 27 19.84 -20.59 -6.82
N LYS A 28 18.95 -20.88 -5.85
CA LYS A 28 18.25 -22.16 -5.79
C LYS A 28 17.28 -22.24 -6.97
N ARG A 29 17.46 -23.26 -7.80
CA ARG A 29 16.54 -23.57 -8.91
C ARG A 29 15.53 -24.61 -8.45
N ILE A 30 14.24 -24.25 -8.59
CA ILE A 30 13.13 -25.12 -8.25
C ILE A 30 12.47 -25.47 -9.58
N TYR A 31 12.62 -26.73 -9.98
CA TYR A 31 12.14 -27.23 -11.26
C TYR A 31 10.65 -27.55 -11.21
N ARG A 32 10.06 -27.72 -12.37
CA ARG A 32 8.61 -27.94 -12.61
C ARG A 32 7.97 -29.01 -11.70
N ASP A 33 8.71 -30.06 -11.36
CA ASP A 33 8.22 -31.15 -10.52
C ASP A 33 8.01 -30.75 -9.05
N PHE A 34 8.57 -29.61 -8.64
CA PHE A 34 8.55 -29.10 -7.27
C PHE A 34 7.71 -27.83 -7.08
N HIS A 35 6.99 -27.39 -8.13
CA HIS A 35 6.05 -26.26 -8.05
C HIS A 35 4.92 -26.40 -9.08
N GLU A 36 3.79 -25.73 -8.82
CA GLU A 36 2.59 -25.82 -9.67
C GLU A 36 2.56 -24.78 -10.80
N LEU A 37 3.51 -23.87 -10.88
CA LEU A 37 3.53 -22.81 -11.91
C LEU A 37 3.69 -23.41 -13.30
N ARG A 38 2.86 -22.96 -14.23
CA ARG A 38 2.88 -23.34 -15.65
C ARG A 38 2.82 -22.10 -16.54
N ASN A 39 3.34 -22.20 -17.74
CA ASN A 39 3.28 -21.12 -18.73
C ASN A 39 1.84 -20.70 -19.07
N SER A 40 0.87 -21.60 -18.96
CA SER A 40 -0.57 -21.29 -19.14
C SER A 40 -1.12 -20.32 -18.08
N MET A 41 -0.47 -20.21 -16.93
CA MET A 41 -0.84 -19.28 -15.85
C MET A 41 -0.20 -17.89 -16.04
N MET A 42 0.79 -17.79 -16.94
CA MET A 42 1.50 -16.56 -17.21
C MET A 42 0.75 -15.70 -18.21
N ASP A 43 1.02 -14.40 -18.16
CA ASP A 43 0.49 -13.45 -19.14
C ASP A 43 1.00 -13.77 -20.54
N PRO A 44 0.12 -13.99 -21.55
CA PRO A 44 0.55 -14.35 -22.90
C PRO A 44 1.41 -13.29 -23.60
N ASP A 45 1.19 -12.00 -23.31
CA ASP A 45 1.97 -10.93 -23.91
C ASP A 45 3.32 -10.79 -23.22
N GLY A 46 3.38 -11.04 -21.89
CA GLY A 46 4.62 -11.17 -21.15
C GLY A 46 5.49 -12.33 -21.69
N LEU A 47 4.87 -13.49 -21.99
CA LEU A 47 5.56 -14.61 -22.64
C LEU A 47 6.14 -14.23 -24.00
N LYS A 48 5.38 -13.48 -24.83
CA LYS A 48 5.90 -12.99 -26.14
C LYS A 48 7.12 -12.08 -25.96
N ILE A 49 7.09 -11.22 -24.94
CA ILE A 49 8.24 -10.33 -24.62
C ILE A 49 9.46 -11.17 -24.24
N ILE A 50 9.31 -12.11 -23.30
CA ILE A 50 10.42 -12.96 -22.85
C ILE A 50 10.98 -13.78 -24.00
N ASN A 51 10.12 -14.44 -24.77
CA ASN A 51 10.55 -15.23 -25.93
C ASN A 51 11.35 -14.38 -26.95
N ARG A 52 10.92 -13.15 -27.23
CA ARG A 52 11.63 -12.26 -28.14
C ARG A 52 12.99 -11.82 -27.60
N LEU A 53 13.06 -11.50 -26.29
CA LEU A 53 14.31 -11.17 -25.63
C LEU A 53 15.30 -12.34 -25.65
N VAL A 54 14.84 -13.56 -25.32
CA VAL A 54 15.69 -14.77 -25.29
C VAL A 54 16.20 -15.14 -26.68
N ARG A 55 15.37 -15.03 -27.73
CA ARG A 55 15.78 -15.24 -29.14
C ARG A 55 16.88 -14.26 -29.55
N ASN A 56 16.90 -13.05 -28.95
CA ASN A 56 17.95 -12.06 -29.16
C ASN A 56 19.11 -12.18 -28.13
N LYS A 57 19.26 -13.38 -27.51
CA LYS A 57 20.35 -13.73 -26.57
C LYS A 57 20.37 -12.95 -25.25
N TYR A 58 19.26 -12.32 -24.87
CA TYR A 58 19.09 -11.70 -23.56
C TYR A 58 18.50 -12.69 -22.56
N LYS A 59 18.89 -12.59 -21.29
CA LYS A 59 18.21 -13.24 -20.17
C LYS A 59 16.94 -12.47 -19.87
N ALA A 60 15.80 -13.15 -19.70
CA ALA A 60 14.54 -12.51 -19.34
C ALA A 60 13.69 -13.45 -18.50
N TYR A 61 13.03 -12.90 -17.46
CA TYR A 61 12.23 -13.63 -16.49
C TYR A 61 11.00 -12.84 -16.10
N PHE A 62 9.93 -13.53 -15.72
CA PHE A 62 8.91 -12.91 -14.87
C PHE A 62 9.45 -12.72 -13.46
N VAL A 63 8.99 -11.68 -12.72
CA VAL A 63 9.57 -11.35 -11.44
C VAL A 63 8.57 -10.72 -10.47
N GLY A 64 8.77 -10.97 -9.19
CA GLY A 64 8.12 -10.19 -8.13
C GLY A 64 6.73 -10.68 -7.75
N GLY A 65 5.80 -9.73 -7.63
CA GLY A 65 4.47 -9.98 -7.09
C GLY A 65 3.66 -11.03 -7.84
N CYS A 66 3.80 -11.12 -9.17
CA CYS A 66 3.07 -12.11 -9.95
C CYS A 66 3.46 -13.56 -9.58
N ILE A 67 4.74 -13.82 -9.33
CA ILE A 67 5.20 -15.16 -8.94
C ILE A 67 4.68 -15.53 -7.55
N ARG A 68 4.78 -14.59 -6.60
CA ARG A 68 4.20 -14.75 -5.25
C ARG A 68 2.70 -15.04 -5.33
N ASP A 69 1.95 -14.24 -6.09
CA ASP A 69 0.49 -14.36 -6.16
C ASP A 69 0.07 -15.70 -6.78
N LEU A 70 0.75 -16.15 -7.83
CA LEU A 70 0.53 -17.45 -8.42
C LEU A 70 0.86 -18.60 -7.45
N LEU A 71 1.96 -18.52 -6.69
CA LEU A 71 2.30 -19.51 -5.67
C LEU A 71 1.28 -19.56 -4.52
N LEU A 72 0.51 -18.48 -4.32
CA LEU A 72 -0.59 -18.40 -3.36
C LEU A 72 -1.96 -18.73 -3.99
N ASN A 73 -1.99 -19.25 -5.21
CA ASN A 73 -3.22 -19.51 -5.98
C ASN A 73 -4.10 -18.26 -6.13
N ARG A 74 -3.45 -17.08 -6.26
CA ARG A 74 -4.09 -15.80 -6.54
C ARG A 74 -3.85 -15.39 -7.99
N ASN A 75 -4.80 -14.68 -8.58
CA ASN A 75 -4.61 -14.10 -9.91
C ASN A 75 -3.76 -12.82 -9.79
N PRO A 76 -2.58 -12.75 -10.42
CA PRO A 76 -1.78 -11.54 -10.43
C PRO A 76 -2.51 -10.40 -11.15
N LYS A 77 -2.35 -9.20 -10.60
CA LYS A 77 -2.85 -7.98 -11.24
C LYS A 77 -2.01 -7.62 -12.45
N ASP A 78 -0.70 -7.61 -12.26
CA ASP A 78 0.28 -7.17 -13.24
C ASP A 78 1.40 -8.22 -13.34
N PHE A 79 1.97 -8.37 -14.53
CA PHE A 79 3.11 -9.25 -14.78
C PHE A 79 4.32 -8.40 -15.18
N ASP A 80 5.33 -8.37 -14.33
CA ASP A 80 6.57 -7.66 -14.56
C ASP A 80 7.61 -8.57 -15.22
N VAL A 81 8.32 -8.04 -16.21
CA VAL A 81 9.44 -8.70 -16.87
C VAL A 81 10.75 -8.00 -16.49
N VAL A 82 11.76 -8.79 -16.20
CA VAL A 82 13.11 -8.29 -15.97
C VAL A 82 14.11 -8.96 -16.92
N THR A 83 15.10 -8.20 -17.40
CA THR A 83 16.07 -8.67 -18.38
C THR A 83 17.45 -8.03 -18.17
N ASN A 84 18.49 -8.58 -18.79
CA ASN A 84 19.80 -7.91 -18.90
C ASN A 84 19.90 -6.95 -20.10
N ALA A 85 18.86 -6.88 -20.95
CA ALA A 85 18.79 -5.87 -22.00
C ALA A 85 18.62 -4.47 -21.39
N THR A 86 19.33 -3.48 -21.90
CA THR A 86 19.18 -2.07 -21.53
C THR A 86 17.85 -1.49 -22.05
N PRO A 87 17.35 -0.39 -21.47
CA PRO A 87 16.11 0.25 -21.97
C PRO A 87 16.16 0.65 -23.44
N LYS A 88 17.33 1.02 -23.96
CA LYS A 88 17.51 1.34 -25.38
C LYS A 88 17.40 0.10 -26.27
N GLU A 89 17.96 -1.03 -25.83
CA GLU A 89 17.90 -2.30 -26.55
C GLU A 89 16.46 -2.85 -26.53
N ILE A 90 15.77 -2.78 -25.39
CA ILE A 90 14.34 -3.15 -25.29
C ILE A 90 13.53 -2.29 -26.26
N LYS A 91 13.72 -0.95 -26.27
CA LYS A 91 13.01 -0.05 -27.18
C LYS A 91 13.27 -0.39 -28.65
N ARG A 92 14.48 -0.84 -29.00
CA ARG A 92 14.82 -1.24 -30.37
C ARG A 92 14.14 -2.57 -30.78
N LEU A 93 13.98 -3.49 -29.82
CA LEU A 93 13.29 -4.77 -30.05
C LEU A 93 11.75 -4.61 -30.15
N PHE A 94 11.16 -3.65 -29.45
CA PHE A 94 9.73 -3.46 -29.38
C PHE A 94 9.31 -2.08 -29.87
N ALA A 95 8.86 -1.98 -31.10
CA ALA A 95 8.39 -0.72 -31.70
C ALA A 95 7.23 -0.09 -30.88
N ASN A 96 6.32 -0.94 -30.37
CA ASN A 96 5.19 -0.59 -29.52
C ASN A 96 5.59 -0.37 -28.05
N SER A 97 6.68 0.31 -27.78
CA SER A 97 7.16 0.54 -26.42
C SER A 97 7.59 1.98 -26.16
N ARG A 98 7.63 2.38 -24.90
CA ARG A 98 8.10 3.70 -24.46
C ARG A 98 8.97 3.55 -23.20
N ILE A 99 10.09 4.29 -23.17
CA ILE A 99 10.93 4.39 -21.97
C ILE A 99 10.28 5.38 -21.01
N ILE A 100 10.01 4.96 -19.78
CA ILE A 100 9.37 5.75 -18.74
C ILE A 100 10.34 5.95 -17.57
N GLY A 101 10.20 7.09 -16.90
CA GLY A 101 10.98 7.44 -15.71
C GLY A 101 12.31 8.14 -16.06
N LYS A 102 12.63 9.15 -15.24
CA LYS A 102 13.91 9.89 -15.35
C LYS A 102 15.02 9.20 -14.54
N ARG A 103 14.69 8.81 -13.32
CA ARG A 103 15.61 8.21 -12.36
C ARG A 103 15.71 6.69 -12.51
N PHE A 104 14.57 6.02 -12.58
CA PHE A 104 14.47 4.58 -12.78
C PHE A 104 13.82 4.32 -14.12
N ARG A 105 14.66 4.05 -15.13
CA ARG A 105 14.15 3.81 -16.47
C ARG A 105 13.59 2.41 -16.58
N ILE A 106 12.32 2.32 -16.89
CA ILE A 106 11.60 1.08 -17.25
C ILE A 106 11.04 1.26 -18.66
N VAL A 107 10.69 0.16 -19.28
CA VAL A 107 10.07 0.20 -20.62
C VAL A 107 8.66 -0.35 -20.52
N HIS A 108 7.67 0.47 -20.87
CA HIS A 108 6.29 0.04 -21.06
C HIS A 108 6.15 -0.52 -22.46
N VAL A 109 5.74 -1.77 -22.60
CA VAL A 109 5.38 -2.39 -23.88
C VAL A 109 3.87 -2.48 -23.93
N TYR A 110 3.28 -1.91 -25.01
CA TYR A 110 1.84 -1.72 -25.16
C TYR A 110 1.22 -2.81 -26.04
N PHE A 111 0.12 -3.39 -25.58
CA PHE A 111 -0.67 -4.36 -26.34
C PHE A 111 -2.13 -3.92 -26.41
N LYS A 112 -2.82 -4.28 -27.50
CA LYS A 112 -4.27 -4.08 -27.58
C LYS A 112 -4.98 -5.01 -26.62
N SER A 113 -5.82 -4.49 -25.75
CA SER A 113 -6.63 -5.30 -24.83
C SER A 113 -7.68 -6.09 -25.60
N LYS A 114 -7.73 -7.42 -25.40
CA LYS A 114 -8.78 -8.28 -26.00
C LYS A 114 -10.14 -8.13 -25.30
N LYS A 115 -10.19 -7.55 -24.08
CA LYS A 115 -11.37 -7.57 -23.19
C LYS A 115 -12.20 -6.30 -23.15
N LYS A 116 -11.64 -5.15 -23.53
CA LYS A 116 -12.32 -3.84 -23.44
C LYS A 116 -11.84 -2.92 -24.57
N GLY A 117 -12.62 -2.78 -25.65
CA GLY A 117 -12.51 -1.72 -26.63
C GLY A 117 -11.06 -1.28 -26.93
N ASN A 118 -10.79 0.02 -26.93
CA ASN A 118 -9.47 0.60 -27.23
C ASN A 118 -8.49 0.72 -26.04
N GLU A 119 -8.73 0.06 -24.91
CA GLU A 119 -7.80 0.10 -23.78
C GLU A 119 -6.49 -0.62 -24.11
N LEU A 120 -5.37 0.07 -23.84
CA LEU A 120 -4.03 -0.50 -23.99
C LEU A 120 -3.64 -1.26 -22.74
N LYS A 121 -3.24 -2.51 -22.90
CA LYS A 121 -2.59 -3.30 -21.85
C LYS A 121 -1.10 -2.98 -21.86
N ILE A 122 -0.53 -2.77 -20.67
CA ILE A 122 0.89 -2.43 -20.49
C ILE A 122 1.58 -3.60 -19.78
N ILE A 123 2.73 -4.01 -20.31
CA ILE A 123 3.68 -4.89 -19.61
C ILE A 123 4.92 -4.07 -19.29
N GLU A 124 5.29 -4.02 -18.02
CA GLU A 124 6.51 -3.35 -17.57
C GLU A 124 7.72 -4.25 -17.76
N VAL A 125 8.75 -3.73 -18.46
CA VAL A 125 10.02 -4.40 -18.66
C VAL A 125 11.13 -3.57 -18.04
N SER A 126 11.83 -4.15 -17.06
CA SER A 126 12.95 -3.52 -16.36
C SER A 126 14.27 -4.23 -16.64
N THR A 127 15.37 -3.50 -16.53
CA THR A 127 16.73 -4.09 -16.59
C THR A 127 17.16 -4.49 -15.18
N PHE A 128 17.86 -5.64 -15.03
CA PHE A 128 18.48 -6.00 -13.74
C PHE A 128 19.33 -4.85 -13.22
N ARG A 129 19.16 -4.53 -11.94
CA ARG A 129 19.86 -3.40 -11.32
C ARG A 129 20.88 -3.90 -10.30
N LYS A 130 22.01 -3.17 -10.22
CA LYS A 130 23.05 -3.41 -9.25
C LYS A 130 22.63 -2.93 -7.86
N VAL A 131 23.11 -3.60 -6.82
CA VAL A 131 22.99 -3.12 -5.44
C VAL A 131 23.87 -1.89 -5.26
N PRO A 132 23.38 -0.81 -4.67
CA PRO A 132 24.18 0.37 -4.37
C PRO A 132 25.35 0.04 -3.43
N GLU A 133 26.52 0.63 -3.66
CA GLU A 133 27.74 0.32 -2.88
C GLU A 133 27.61 0.69 -1.40
N HIS A 134 26.91 1.77 -1.06
CA HIS A 134 26.67 2.17 0.33
C HIS A 134 25.94 1.08 1.15
N ARG A 135 25.10 0.28 0.50
CA ARG A 135 24.40 -0.85 1.12
C ARG A 135 25.37 -1.96 1.53
N LEU A 136 26.41 -2.17 0.73
CA LEU A 136 27.46 -3.17 1.00
C LEU A 136 28.44 -2.71 2.09
N ASN A 137 28.69 -1.40 2.15
CA ASN A 137 29.64 -0.81 3.09
C ASN A 137 29.04 -0.51 4.48
N GLY A 138 27.70 -0.63 4.65
CA GLY A 138 27.03 -0.32 5.92
C GLY A 138 27.14 1.15 6.35
N ASN A 139 27.57 2.04 5.48
CA ASN A 139 27.85 3.44 5.78
C ASN A 139 26.59 4.28 5.60
N LEU A 140 25.77 4.37 6.66
CA LEU A 140 24.49 5.11 6.68
C LEU A 140 24.66 6.64 6.65
N LYS A 141 25.88 7.15 6.89
CA LYS A 141 26.15 8.60 6.89
C LYS A 141 26.21 9.21 5.48
N GLU A 142 26.36 8.36 4.45
CA GLU A 142 26.46 8.78 3.05
C GLU A 142 25.16 8.56 2.26
N ILE A 143 24.03 8.38 2.94
CA ILE A 143 22.73 8.44 2.25
C ILE A 143 22.43 9.91 1.97
N ASP A 144 23.24 10.52 1.14
CA ASP A 144 22.92 11.79 0.52
C ASP A 144 21.85 11.54 -0.55
N HIS A 145 20.65 12.10 -0.35
CA HIS A 145 19.54 12.03 -1.30
C HIS A 145 19.93 12.56 -2.70
N THR A 146 21.08 13.21 -2.85
CA THR A 146 21.63 13.67 -4.12
C THR A 146 22.44 12.58 -4.86
N MET A 147 22.93 11.54 -4.18
CA MET A 147 23.64 10.41 -4.80
C MET A 147 22.79 9.51 -5.70
N PHE A 148 21.50 9.63 -5.63
CA PHE A 148 20.55 8.90 -6.44
C PHE A 148 20.61 9.16 -7.97
N LYS A 149 21.50 10.02 -8.42
CA LYS A 149 21.75 10.26 -9.86
C LYS A 149 22.41 9.07 -10.60
N ARG A 150 22.92 8.05 -9.87
CA ARG A 150 23.61 6.87 -10.43
C ARG A 150 22.83 5.55 -10.36
N ASP A 151 21.54 5.57 -10.06
CA ASP A 151 20.72 4.36 -9.87
C ASP A 151 20.41 3.56 -11.16
N ASN A 152 20.96 3.96 -12.31
CA ASN A 152 20.87 3.19 -13.57
C ASN A 152 22.05 2.24 -13.77
N LEU A 153 22.70 1.79 -12.69
CA LEU A 153 23.70 0.74 -12.79
C LEU A 153 23.01 -0.60 -13.00
N TYR A 154 23.33 -1.20 -14.14
CA TYR A 154 22.80 -2.52 -14.50
C TYR A 154 23.58 -3.61 -13.78
N GLY A 155 22.86 -4.66 -13.39
CA GLY A 155 23.39 -5.75 -12.59
C GLY A 155 23.03 -7.12 -13.13
N THR A 156 23.19 -8.10 -12.26
CA THR A 156 22.84 -9.50 -12.45
C THR A 156 21.49 -9.83 -11.79
N PRO A 157 20.86 -10.98 -12.11
CA PRO A 157 19.67 -11.43 -11.38
C PRO A 157 19.89 -11.50 -9.87
N LYS A 158 21.07 -11.94 -9.43
CA LYS A 158 21.48 -12.01 -8.03
C LYS A 158 21.44 -10.64 -7.34
N GLU A 159 22.02 -9.63 -7.99
CA GLU A 159 22.06 -8.25 -7.49
C GLU A 159 20.65 -7.63 -7.49
N ASP A 160 19.84 -7.91 -8.52
CA ASP A 160 18.46 -7.42 -8.56
C ASP A 160 17.60 -8.04 -7.45
N ALA A 161 17.77 -9.34 -7.15
CA ALA A 161 17.12 -10.00 -6.02
C ALA A 161 17.47 -9.34 -4.68
N ALA A 162 18.77 -9.12 -4.44
CA ALA A 162 19.27 -8.60 -3.17
C ALA A 162 18.81 -7.18 -2.84
N ARG A 163 18.41 -6.37 -3.84
CA ARG A 163 17.94 -4.99 -3.63
C ARG A 163 16.44 -4.85 -3.47
N ARG A 164 15.66 -5.91 -3.71
CA ARG A 164 14.20 -5.88 -3.55
C ARG A 164 13.81 -5.70 -2.09
N ASP A 165 12.52 -5.47 -1.85
CA ASP A 165 12.00 -5.20 -0.51
C ASP A 165 11.94 -6.47 0.36
N PHE A 166 11.20 -7.48 -0.10
CA PHE A 166 10.94 -8.70 0.65
C PHE A 166 11.34 -9.95 -0.13
N THR A 167 11.72 -10.99 0.60
CA THR A 167 12.10 -12.30 0.03
C THR A 167 11.00 -12.85 -0.89
N MET A 168 9.72 -12.77 -0.47
CA MET A 168 8.56 -13.22 -1.24
C MET A 168 8.35 -12.46 -2.57
N ASN A 169 8.94 -11.28 -2.74
CA ASN A 169 8.84 -10.44 -3.93
C ASN A 169 10.11 -10.49 -4.80
N SER A 170 11.09 -11.33 -4.47
CA SER A 170 12.37 -11.41 -5.18
C SER A 170 12.54 -12.66 -6.03
N LEU A 171 11.47 -13.40 -6.24
CA LEU A 171 11.45 -14.62 -7.05
C LEU A 171 11.44 -14.29 -8.53
N PHE A 172 12.18 -15.09 -9.31
CA PHE A 172 12.17 -15.05 -10.77
C PHE A 172 11.58 -16.35 -11.31
N TYR A 173 10.86 -16.27 -12.41
CA TYR A 173 10.39 -17.43 -13.14
C TYR A 173 10.91 -17.40 -14.58
N ASP A 174 11.65 -18.45 -14.94
CA ASP A 174 12.12 -18.69 -16.29
C ASP A 174 11.08 -19.53 -17.05
N PRO A 175 10.30 -18.94 -17.97
CA PRO A 175 9.27 -19.70 -18.69
C PRO A 175 9.85 -20.64 -19.77
N ILE A 176 11.10 -20.46 -20.18
CA ILE A 176 11.75 -21.36 -21.17
C ILE A 176 12.08 -22.70 -20.53
N LYS A 177 12.47 -22.69 -19.26
CA LYS A 177 12.84 -23.89 -18.50
C LYS A 177 11.78 -24.31 -17.50
N GLU A 178 10.73 -23.51 -17.34
CA GLU A 178 9.70 -23.65 -16.29
C GLU A 178 10.32 -23.81 -14.88
N VAL A 179 11.26 -22.92 -14.54
CA VAL A 179 12.02 -22.96 -13.30
C VAL A 179 11.84 -21.68 -12.50
N ILE A 180 11.60 -21.81 -11.19
CA ILE A 180 11.69 -20.69 -10.25
C ILE A 180 13.13 -20.54 -9.79
N ILE A 181 13.67 -19.32 -9.81
CA ILE A 181 15.01 -19.00 -9.31
C ILE A 181 14.83 -18.15 -8.05
N ASP A 182 15.31 -18.67 -6.93
CA ASP A 182 15.23 -18.05 -5.61
C ASP A 182 16.64 -17.83 -5.04
N TYR A 183 16.98 -16.58 -4.80
CA TYR A 183 18.26 -16.18 -4.17
C TYR A 183 18.10 -15.93 -2.66
N THR A 184 16.90 -15.65 -2.19
CA THR A 184 16.65 -15.05 -0.86
C THR A 184 15.93 -15.97 0.12
N GLY A 185 15.36 -17.08 -0.34
CA GLY A 185 14.52 -17.96 0.45
C GLY A 185 13.03 -17.58 0.39
N GLY A 186 12.63 -16.86 -0.66
CA GLY A 186 11.26 -16.35 -0.81
C GLY A 186 10.21 -17.44 -0.93
N VAL A 187 10.52 -18.58 -1.57
CA VAL A 187 9.57 -19.70 -1.67
C VAL A 187 9.27 -20.30 -0.29
N GLU A 188 10.29 -20.42 0.57
CA GLU A 188 10.13 -20.92 1.93
C GLU A 188 9.33 -19.93 2.79
N ASP A 189 9.62 -18.61 2.68
CA ASP A 189 8.89 -17.59 3.40
C ASP A 189 7.42 -17.50 2.96
N ILE A 190 7.11 -17.74 1.67
CA ILE A 190 5.73 -17.85 1.19
C ILE A 190 5.02 -19.07 1.81
N LYS A 191 5.67 -20.24 1.85
CA LYS A 191 5.12 -21.45 2.48
C LYS A 191 4.83 -21.24 3.96
N ASN A 192 5.73 -20.55 4.66
CA ASN A 192 5.63 -20.26 6.09
C ASN A 192 4.79 -19.02 6.40
N ARG A 193 4.25 -18.33 5.37
CA ARG A 193 3.48 -17.08 5.50
C ARG A 193 4.24 -15.97 6.23
N ILE A 194 5.51 -15.77 5.89
CA ILE A 194 6.40 -14.82 6.54
C ILE A 194 6.74 -13.66 5.58
N ILE A 195 6.67 -12.44 6.09
CA ILE A 195 7.20 -11.24 5.43
C ILE A 195 8.57 -10.96 6.02
N ARG A 196 9.60 -11.21 5.25
CA ARG A 196 11.00 -10.96 5.61
C ARG A 196 11.61 -9.93 4.70
N VAL A 197 12.17 -8.86 5.28
CA VAL A 197 12.94 -7.88 4.51
C VAL A 197 14.28 -8.47 4.09
N ILE A 198 14.74 -8.14 2.89
CA ILE A 198 16.02 -8.64 2.37
C ILE A 198 17.17 -7.84 2.97
N GLY A 199 18.19 -8.56 3.46
CA GLY A 199 19.36 -8.00 4.12
C GLY A 199 19.10 -7.57 5.57
N PRO A 200 20.00 -6.80 6.21
CA PRO A 200 19.83 -6.31 7.58
C PRO A 200 18.64 -5.35 7.66
N PRO A 201 17.61 -5.63 8.48
CA PRO A 201 16.38 -4.87 8.48
C PRO A 201 16.56 -3.38 8.78
N ASP A 202 17.41 -3.01 9.75
CA ASP A 202 17.65 -1.61 10.09
C ASP A 202 18.26 -0.82 8.93
N ILE A 203 19.18 -1.42 8.16
CA ILE A 203 19.77 -0.79 6.98
C ILE A 203 18.71 -0.64 5.88
N SER A 204 17.97 -1.71 5.64
CA SER A 204 16.93 -1.76 4.60
C SER A 204 15.82 -0.72 4.81
N TYR A 205 15.40 -0.51 6.05
CA TYR A 205 14.36 0.47 6.40
C TYR A 205 14.85 1.92 6.40
N LYS A 206 16.11 2.16 6.80
CA LYS A 206 16.73 3.49 6.65
C LYS A 206 16.98 3.88 5.20
N GLU A 207 17.34 2.91 4.36
CA GLU A 207 17.52 3.11 2.92
C GLU A 207 16.20 3.45 2.21
N ASP A 208 15.14 2.72 2.52
CA ASP A 208 13.80 2.93 1.96
C ASP A 208 12.72 2.71 3.04
N PRO A 209 12.36 3.76 3.78
CA PRO A 209 11.37 3.64 4.86
C PRO A 209 9.98 3.19 4.40
N VAL A 210 9.64 3.36 3.11
CA VAL A 210 8.37 2.87 2.54
C VAL A 210 8.23 1.36 2.70
N ARG A 211 9.35 0.62 2.80
CA ARG A 211 9.31 -0.83 3.06
C ARG A 211 8.60 -1.18 4.37
N MET A 212 8.70 -0.32 5.41
CA MET A 212 7.98 -0.52 6.67
C MET A 212 6.46 -0.45 6.46
N LEU A 213 5.99 0.56 5.74
CA LEU A 213 4.58 0.71 5.37
C LEU A 213 4.09 -0.46 4.50
N ARG A 214 4.92 -0.91 3.56
CA ARG A 214 4.63 -2.07 2.71
C ARG A 214 4.58 -3.38 3.49
N ALA A 215 5.47 -3.59 4.49
CA ALA A 215 5.42 -4.77 5.35
C ALA A 215 4.09 -4.83 6.11
N ALA A 216 3.71 -3.73 6.77
CA ALA A 216 2.45 -3.63 7.50
C ALA A 216 1.21 -3.80 6.60
N LYS A 217 1.27 -3.32 5.34
CA LYS A 217 0.23 -3.53 4.34
C LYS A 217 0.10 -4.98 3.90
N PHE A 218 1.23 -5.63 3.59
CA PHE A 218 1.20 -7.00 3.09
C PHE A 218 0.79 -8.03 4.15
N ALA A 219 1.03 -7.76 5.43
CA ALA A 219 0.70 -8.67 6.51
C ALA A 219 -0.79 -9.08 6.49
N PRO A 220 -1.77 -8.19 6.64
CA PRO A 220 -3.18 -8.54 6.54
C PRO A 220 -3.60 -8.91 5.10
N LEU A 221 -3.02 -8.26 4.07
CA LEU A 221 -3.39 -8.49 2.68
C LEU A 221 -3.12 -9.93 2.21
N LEU A 222 -2.04 -10.52 2.69
CA LEU A 222 -1.63 -11.89 2.34
C LEU A 222 -1.97 -12.91 3.44
N ASN A 223 -2.42 -12.44 4.60
CA ASN A 223 -2.53 -13.23 5.84
C ASN A 223 -1.18 -13.84 6.22
N PHE A 224 -0.16 -12.98 6.28
CA PHE A 224 1.23 -13.31 6.64
C PHE A 224 1.63 -12.58 7.90
N GLU A 225 2.62 -13.13 8.61
CA GLU A 225 3.26 -12.48 9.75
C GLU A 225 4.56 -11.76 9.33
N ILE A 226 4.82 -10.61 9.93
CA ILE A 226 6.11 -9.96 9.76
C ILE A 226 7.14 -10.69 10.62
N GLU A 227 8.27 -11.11 10.03
CA GLU A 227 9.36 -11.75 10.76
C GLU A 227 9.78 -10.93 11.98
N LYS A 228 10.02 -11.60 13.13
CA LYS A 228 10.34 -10.92 14.41
C LYS A 228 11.48 -9.89 14.32
N LYS A 229 12.56 -10.18 13.56
CA LYS A 229 13.67 -9.24 13.40
C LYS A 229 13.27 -8.04 12.56
N SER A 230 12.52 -8.27 11.48
CA SER A 230 11.96 -7.22 10.62
C SER A 230 10.97 -6.35 11.39
N PHE A 231 10.09 -6.94 12.20
CA PHE A 231 9.12 -6.22 13.04
C PHE A 231 9.81 -5.30 14.07
N LYS A 232 10.75 -5.85 14.86
CA LYS A 232 11.52 -5.05 15.83
C LYS A 232 12.32 -3.91 15.18
N ALA A 233 12.78 -4.11 13.95
CA ALA A 233 13.45 -3.05 13.21
C ALA A 233 12.49 -1.96 12.73
N ILE A 234 11.22 -2.30 12.41
CA ILE A 234 10.18 -1.29 12.15
C ILE A 234 9.99 -0.41 13.39
N GLU A 235 9.79 -1.01 14.56
CA GLU A 235 9.61 -0.26 15.82
C GLU A 235 10.76 0.72 16.09
N ARG A 236 12.01 0.28 15.87
CA ARG A 236 13.20 1.13 16.07
C ARG A 236 13.34 2.26 15.05
N ASN A 237 12.92 2.02 13.81
CA ASN A 237 13.14 2.94 12.69
C ASN A 237 11.86 3.66 12.23
N LYS A 238 10.75 3.53 12.95
CA LYS A 238 9.42 4.04 12.53
C LYS A 238 9.40 5.53 12.16
N TYR A 239 10.22 6.35 12.81
CA TYR A 239 10.30 7.80 12.51
C TYR A 239 10.98 8.10 11.17
N GLU A 240 11.73 7.15 10.58
CA GLU A 240 12.30 7.32 9.24
C GLU A 240 11.23 7.50 8.16
N ILE A 241 9.99 7.02 8.40
CA ILE A 241 8.87 7.16 7.47
C ILE A 241 8.55 8.62 7.14
N LEU A 242 8.82 9.55 8.07
CA LEU A 242 8.58 10.98 7.89
C LEU A 242 9.55 11.63 6.89
N LYS A 243 10.68 10.97 6.57
CA LYS A 243 11.65 11.42 5.57
C LYS A 243 11.26 11.03 4.13
N VAL A 244 10.19 10.25 3.98
CA VAL A 244 9.72 9.78 2.67
C VAL A 244 9.13 10.95 1.88
N ASN A 245 9.44 10.99 0.58
CA ASN A 245 8.84 11.97 -0.31
C ASN A 245 7.31 11.85 -0.32
N LYS A 246 6.62 12.99 -0.21
CA LYS A 246 5.15 13.09 -0.15
C LYS A 246 4.42 12.30 -1.25
N ASN A 247 4.92 12.33 -2.48
CA ASN A 247 4.26 11.65 -3.59
C ASN A 247 4.31 10.11 -3.41
N ARG A 248 5.44 9.57 -2.92
CA ARG A 248 5.56 8.13 -2.62
C ARG A 248 4.66 7.71 -1.46
N LEU A 249 4.57 8.54 -0.43
CA LEU A 249 3.69 8.27 0.71
C LEU A 249 2.22 8.30 0.28
N HIS A 250 1.84 9.31 -0.50
CA HIS A 250 0.50 9.42 -1.09
C HIS A 250 0.15 8.19 -1.96
N GLU A 251 1.07 7.76 -2.84
CA GLU A 251 0.87 6.56 -3.67
C GLU A 251 0.63 5.29 -2.84
N GLU A 252 1.37 5.10 -1.74
CA GLU A 252 1.17 3.93 -0.88
C GLU A 252 -0.16 4.02 -0.10
N PHE A 253 -0.57 5.20 0.37
CA PHE A 253 -1.91 5.37 0.95
C PHE A 253 -3.02 5.09 -0.06
N MET A 254 -2.89 5.58 -1.29
CA MET A 254 -3.84 5.25 -2.37
C MET A 254 -3.93 3.74 -2.62
N LYS A 255 -2.79 3.03 -2.57
CA LYS A 255 -2.79 1.56 -2.69
C LYS A 255 -3.45 0.89 -1.49
N ILE A 256 -3.27 1.41 -0.27
CA ILE A 256 -3.92 0.90 0.95
C ILE A 256 -5.44 1.07 0.85
N PHE A 257 -5.91 2.28 0.58
CA PHE A 257 -7.34 2.60 0.54
C PHE A 257 -8.12 1.85 -0.56
N ARG A 258 -7.44 1.42 -1.61
CA ARG A 258 -8.04 0.61 -2.69
C ARG A 258 -8.06 -0.89 -2.41
N THR A 259 -7.58 -1.35 -1.27
CA THR A 259 -7.54 -2.79 -0.96
C THR A 259 -8.89 -3.37 -0.51
N GLY A 260 -9.79 -2.54 0.03
CA GLY A 260 -11.02 -2.97 0.70
C GLY A 260 -10.80 -3.60 2.08
N ILE A 261 -9.58 -3.45 2.63
CA ILE A 261 -9.22 -3.89 3.99
C ILE A 261 -8.35 -2.83 4.69
N SER A 262 -8.66 -1.56 4.43
CA SER A 262 -7.87 -0.44 4.96
C SER A 262 -7.83 -0.45 6.50
N SER A 263 -8.93 -0.82 7.15
CA SER A 263 -9.01 -0.95 8.61
C SER A 263 -7.98 -1.95 9.16
N ASN A 264 -7.89 -3.15 8.59
CA ASN A 264 -6.93 -4.17 9.00
C ASN A 264 -5.48 -3.73 8.75
N ILE A 265 -5.24 -2.98 7.67
CA ILE A 265 -3.90 -2.46 7.38
C ILE A 265 -3.53 -1.36 8.39
N MET A 266 -4.45 -0.45 8.73
CA MET A 266 -4.21 0.57 9.76
C MET A 266 -3.99 -0.06 11.15
N GLU A 267 -4.70 -1.14 11.48
CA GLU A 267 -4.42 -1.94 12.68
C GLU A 267 -2.99 -2.53 12.67
N SER A 268 -2.56 -3.06 11.52
CA SER A 268 -1.19 -3.56 11.37
C SER A 268 -0.15 -2.45 11.54
N LEU A 269 -0.43 -1.23 11.03
CA LEU A 269 0.40 -0.04 11.26
C LEU A 269 0.43 0.35 12.74
N ALA A 270 -0.70 0.29 13.44
CA ALA A 270 -0.78 0.58 14.87
C ALA A 270 0.05 -0.43 15.70
N LYS A 271 -0.07 -1.72 15.40
CA LYS A 271 0.71 -2.78 16.07
C LYS A 271 2.22 -2.57 16.00
N CYS A 272 2.75 -2.01 14.94
CA CYS A 272 4.18 -1.70 14.80
C CYS A 272 4.53 -0.23 15.10
N GLY A 273 3.58 0.55 15.62
CA GLY A 273 3.76 1.95 16.03
C GLY A 273 3.93 2.94 14.87
N LEU A 274 3.66 2.53 13.63
CA LEU A 274 3.72 3.41 12.46
C LEU A 274 2.48 4.30 12.35
N PHE A 275 1.32 3.84 12.84
CA PHE A 275 0.09 4.63 12.79
C PHE A 275 0.24 5.91 13.61
N ASP A 276 0.73 5.83 14.84
CA ASP A 276 0.89 7.00 15.71
C ASP A 276 1.92 7.99 15.19
N VAL A 277 2.97 7.47 14.52
CA VAL A 277 3.98 8.32 13.86
C VAL A 277 3.38 9.06 12.66
N LEU A 278 2.54 8.41 11.87
CA LEU A 278 1.90 9.02 10.70
C LEU A 278 0.73 9.91 11.09
N PHE A 279 -0.08 9.51 12.05
CA PHE A 279 -1.33 10.14 12.47
C PHE A 279 -1.33 10.45 13.97
N PRO A 280 -0.46 11.37 14.43
CA PRO A 280 -0.36 11.69 15.85
C PRO A 280 -1.69 12.17 16.42
N ASN A 281 -1.99 11.76 17.66
CA ASN A 281 -3.19 12.08 18.44
C ASN A 281 -4.52 11.55 17.88
N VAL A 282 -4.53 10.84 16.73
CA VAL A 282 -5.79 10.33 16.15
C VAL A 282 -6.37 9.21 17.00
N ILE A 283 -5.56 8.27 17.48
CA ILE A 283 -6.05 7.18 18.35
C ILE A 283 -6.57 7.77 19.67
N ASP A 284 -5.82 8.69 20.29
CA ASP A 284 -6.22 9.32 21.56
C ASP A 284 -7.54 10.08 21.41
N ALA A 285 -7.68 10.88 20.36
CA ALA A 285 -8.94 11.57 20.07
C ALA A 285 -10.08 10.59 19.80
N SER A 286 -9.81 9.49 19.10
CA SER A 286 -10.80 8.46 18.83
C SER A 286 -11.27 7.76 20.11
N ILE A 287 -10.36 7.46 21.04
CA ILE A 287 -10.68 6.88 22.35
C ILE A 287 -11.47 7.87 23.21
N GLN A 288 -11.10 9.17 23.20
CA GLN A 288 -11.81 10.20 23.95
C GLN A 288 -13.27 10.34 23.49
N ASN A 289 -13.58 10.04 22.26
CA ASN A 289 -14.93 10.06 21.71
C ASN A 289 -15.75 8.78 22.01
N MET A 290 -15.16 7.78 22.67
CA MET A 290 -15.87 6.58 23.14
C MET A 290 -16.61 6.82 24.46
N SER A 291 -17.57 5.97 24.79
CA SER A 291 -18.23 5.98 26.11
C SER A 291 -17.25 5.70 27.25
N LYS A 292 -17.56 6.18 28.47
CA LYS A 292 -16.70 5.98 29.65
C LYS A 292 -16.45 4.51 29.95
N ASP A 293 -17.47 3.67 29.79
CA ASP A 293 -17.40 2.24 30.08
C ASP A 293 -16.46 1.49 29.13
N LEU A 294 -16.47 1.87 27.84
CA LEU A 294 -15.56 1.31 26.85
C LEU A 294 -14.11 1.76 27.08
N ARG A 295 -13.90 3.04 27.50
CA ARG A 295 -12.55 3.56 27.78
C ARG A 295 -11.86 2.87 28.96
N ALA A 296 -12.61 2.25 29.86
CA ALA A 296 -12.06 1.50 31.00
C ALA A 296 -11.46 0.13 30.61
N GLN A 297 -11.67 -0.31 29.38
CA GLN A 297 -11.17 -1.58 28.87
C GLN A 297 -9.81 -1.40 28.14
N LYS A 298 -9.09 -2.50 27.92
CA LYS A 298 -7.89 -2.51 27.10
C LYS A 298 -8.30 -2.37 25.61
N ILE A 299 -8.28 -1.15 25.10
CA ILE A 299 -8.71 -0.84 23.75
C ILE A 299 -7.63 -1.25 22.75
N GLN A 300 -8.00 -2.02 21.72
CA GLN A 300 -7.19 -2.23 20.53
C GLN A 300 -7.61 -1.25 19.43
N PHE A 301 -6.75 -1.03 18.44
CA PHE A 301 -7.07 -0.14 17.32
C PHE A 301 -8.41 -0.50 16.65
N ILE A 302 -8.67 -1.80 16.47
CA ILE A 302 -9.87 -2.30 15.79
C ILE A 302 -11.19 -1.93 16.52
N ASP A 303 -11.10 -1.64 17.82
CA ASP A 303 -12.27 -1.28 18.65
C ASP A 303 -12.56 0.24 18.62
N THR A 304 -11.66 1.03 18.01
CA THR A 304 -11.79 2.49 17.98
C THR A 304 -12.82 2.97 16.94
N PRO A 305 -13.45 4.15 17.16
CA PRO A 305 -14.31 4.79 16.17
C PRO A 305 -13.67 4.99 14.79
N VAL A 306 -12.38 5.32 14.74
CA VAL A 306 -11.67 5.44 13.46
C VAL A 306 -11.61 4.10 12.72
N ALA A 307 -11.39 2.99 13.42
CA ALA A 307 -11.39 1.67 12.79
C ALA A 307 -12.78 1.28 12.28
N LYS A 308 -13.84 1.54 13.08
CA LYS A 308 -15.24 1.30 12.65
C LYS A 308 -15.57 2.05 11.35
N ARG A 309 -15.19 3.33 11.24
CA ARG A 309 -15.39 4.12 10.01
C ARG A 309 -14.67 3.51 8.81
N LEU A 310 -13.43 3.08 9.00
CA LEU A 310 -12.65 2.43 7.93
C LEU A 310 -13.27 1.08 7.52
N GLN A 311 -13.79 0.28 8.47
CA GLN A 311 -14.50 -0.96 8.16
C GLN A 311 -15.77 -0.72 7.32
N ILE A 312 -16.51 0.34 7.63
CA ILE A 312 -17.69 0.73 6.84
C ILE A 312 -17.26 1.18 5.43
N ALA A 313 -16.21 2.00 5.33
CA ALA A 313 -15.66 2.43 4.05
C ALA A 313 -15.18 1.24 3.20
N ASP A 314 -14.49 0.26 3.82
CA ASP A 314 -14.05 -0.96 3.15
C ASP A 314 -15.22 -1.79 2.60
N ARG A 315 -16.34 -1.90 3.35
CA ARG A 315 -17.57 -2.55 2.87
C ARG A 315 -18.23 -1.80 1.71
N MET A 316 -18.33 -0.48 1.80
CA MET A 316 -18.87 0.35 0.72
C MET A 316 -18.01 0.27 -0.55
N LEU A 317 -16.70 0.21 -0.41
CA LEU A 317 -15.79 0.00 -1.54
C LEU A 317 -16.03 -1.37 -2.21
N ALA A 318 -16.31 -2.42 -1.43
CA ALA A 318 -16.68 -3.74 -1.96
C ALA A 318 -18.03 -3.70 -2.71
N GLU A 319 -18.96 -2.85 -2.30
CA GLU A 319 -20.24 -2.58 -2.96
C GLU A 319 -20.11 -1.62 -4.16
N ARG A 320 -18.87 -1.32 -4.58
CA ARG A 320 -18.53 -0.45 -5.71
C ARG A 320 -18.79 1.05 -5.49
N GLU A 321 -18.84 1.51 -4.25
CA GLU A 321 -18.81 2.95 -3.98
C GLU A 321 -17.45 3.54 -4.34
N ASP A 322 -17.45 4.73 -4.94
CA ASP A 322 -16.23 5.42 -5.34
C ASP A 322 -15.71 6.27 -4.17
N LEU A 323 -14.79 5.71 -3.37
CA LEU A 323 -14.21 6.38 -2.23
C LEU A 323 -12.84 6.95 -2.58
N THR A 324 -12.73 8.27 -2.48
CA THR A 324 -11.49 8.99 -2.82
C THR A 324 -10.49 8.98 -1.65
N PHE A 325 -9.25 9.37 -1.94
CA PHE A 325 -8.22 9.62 -0.93
C PHE A 325 -8.71 10.61 0.15
N ASN A 326 -9.40 11.68 -0.26
CA ASN A 326 -9.87 12.71 0.66
C ASN A 326 -10.94 12.20 1.62
N ILE A 327 -11.81 11.26 1.16
CA ILE A 327 -12.78 10.60 2.04
C ILE A 327 -12.03 9.81 3.11
N PHE A 328 -11.11 8.92 2.74
CA PHE A 328 -10.36 8.11 3.72
C PHE A 328 -9.58 8.96 4.71
N MET A 329 -8.88 10.01 4.25
CA MET A 329 -8.17 10.93 5.14
C MET A 329 -9.13 11.66 6.08
N SER A 330 -10.28 12.10 5.60
CA SER A 330 -11.31 12.72 6.45
C SER A 330 -11.86 11.75 7.50
N LEU A 331 -12.07 10.48 7.15
CA LEU A 331 -12.49 9.45 8.10
C LEU A 331 -11.45 9.20 9.19
N ILE A 332 -10.16 9.25 8.85
CA ILE A 332 -9.07 9.13 9.82
C ILE A 332 -9.04 10.35 10.76
N PHE A 333 -9.22 11.56 10.22
CA PHE A 333 -9.13 12.79 11.00
C PHE A 333 -10.43 13.19 11.73
N ALA A 334 -11.56 12.50 11.48
CA ALA A 334 -12.86 12.89 11.94
C ALA A 334 -12.94 13.11 13.47
N ASP A 335 -12.26 12.29 14.27
CA ASP A 335 -12.30 12.41 15.73
C ASP A 335 -11.59 13.67 16.26
N LEU A 336 -10.61 14.18 15.52
CA LEU A 336 -9.90 15.42 15.89
C LEU A 336 -10.79 16.66 15.74
N VAL A 337 -11.80 16.57 14.89
CA VAL A 337 -12.74 17.65 14.57
C VAL A 337 -14.20 17.23 14.73
N SER A 338 -14.49 16.28 15.63
CA SER A 338 -15.79 15.64 15.78
C SER A 338 -16.95 16.61 16.02
N ASP A 339 -16.69 17.76 16.67
CA ASP A 339 -17.71 18.77 16.96
C ASP A 339 -18.40 19.34 15.70
N VAL A 340 -17.76 19.28 14.52
CA VAL A 340 -18.37 19.78 13.27
C VAL A 340 -19.51 18.91 12.74
N PHE A 341 -19.61 17.66 13.22
CA PHE A 341 -20.68 16.74 12.83
C PHE A 341 -22.00 16.98 13.57
N TYR A 342 -21.96 17.78 14.66
CA TYR A 342 -23.12 18.05 15.49
C TYR A 342 -23.63 19.49 15.28
N PRO A 343 -24.96 19.73 15.39
CA PRO A 343 -25.53 21.06 15.14
C PRO A 343 -25.09 22.10 16.16
N ASP A 344 -24.87 21.70 17.42
CA ASP A 344 -24.55 22.59 18.53
C ASP A 344 -23.04 22.83 18.67
N PHE A 345 -22.48 23.55 17.71
CA PHE A 345 -21.10 24.01 17.82
C PHE A 345 -21.00 25.21 18.76
N SER A 346 -20.68 24.96 20.04
CA SER A 346 -20.64 25.97 21.11
C SER A 346 -19.24 26.48 21.44
N LYS A 347 -18.30 26.43 20.51
CA LYS A 347 -16.93 26.90 20.73
C LYS A 347 -16.82 28.42 20.56
N LYS A 348 -15.86 29.05 21.27
CA LYS A 348 -15.56 30.49 21.13
C LYS A 348 -14.87 30.83 19.78
N GLU A 349 -14.29 29.87 19.12
CA GLU A 349 -13.65 29.99 17.81
C GLU A 349 -14.61 29.68 16.66
N THR A 350 -14.37 30.24 15.47
CA THR A 350 -15.16 29.89 14.27
C THR A 350 -14.87 28.45 13.85
N ILE A 351 -15.78 27.84 13.09
CA ILE A 351 -15.58 26.47 12.57
C ILE A 351 -14.27 26.34 11.77
N ASP A 352 -13.99 27.35 10.95
CA ASP A 352 -12.78 27.40 10.13
C ASP A 352 -11.51 27.41 11.00
N GLN A 353 -11.50 28.25 12.04
CA GLN A 353 -10.40 28.31 13.01
C GLN A 353 -10.26 26.98 13.76
N TYR A 354 -11.38 26.40 14.18
CA TYR A 354 -11.44 25.12 14.87
C TYR A 354 -10.81 23.99 14.05
N ILE A 355 -11.19 23.86 12.76
CA ILE A 355 -10.69 22.82 11.86
C ILE A 355 -9.20 23.08 11.57
N LYS A 356 -8.82 24.29 11.17
CA LYS A 356 -7.42 24.64 10.82
C LYS A 356 -6.47 24.39 11.97
N LYS A 357 -6.80 24.85 13.17
CA LYS A 357 -5.97 24.67 14.36
C LYS A 357 -5.61 23.20 14.62
N ARG A 358 -6.50 22.27 14.26
CA ARG A 358 -6.31 20.82 14.49
C ARG A 358 -5.70 20.08 13.32
N LEU A 359 -6.02 20.48 12.10
CA LEU A 359 -5.60 19.74 10.91
C LEU A 359 -4.35 20.31 10.21
N ASP A 360 -4.10 21.65 10.27
CA ASP A 360 -2.92 22.23 9.63
C ASP A 360 -1.59 21.61 10.11
N PRO A 361 -1.41 21.31 11.42
CA PRO A 361 -0.21 20.61 11.88
C PRO A 361 -0.04 19.22 11.26
N LEU A 362 -1.16 18.49 11.08
CA LEU A 362 -1.15 17.15 10.45
C LEU A 362 -0.93 17.24 8.96
N PHE A 363 -1.51 18.21 8.29
CA PHE A 363 -1.28 18.44 6.86
C PHE A 363 0.20 18.72 6.58
N ALA A 364 0.82 19.55 7.42
CA ALA A 364 2.25 19.83 7.34
C ALA A 364 3.09 18.58 7.64
N HIS A 365 2.73 17.83 8.69
CA HIS A 365 3.40 16.60 9.11
C HIS A 365 3.41 15.52 8.03
N LEU A 366 2.25 15.26 7.40
CA LEU A 366 2.10 14.31 6.31
C LEU A 366 2.47 14.87 4.93
N GLN A 367 2.81 16.16 4.85
CA GLN A 367 3.09 16.87 3.60
C GLN A 367 1.96 16.70 2.56
N ILE A 368 0.70 16.75 3.01
CA ILE A 368 -0.47 16.61 2.13
C ILE A 368 -0.47 17.73 1.09
N ALA A 369 -0.81 17.41 -0.16
CA ALA A 369 -0.85 18.39 -1.23
C ALA A 369 -1.94 19.46 -0.99
N GLY A 370 -1.66 20.75 -1.29
CA GLY A 370 -2.59 21.86 -1.00
C GLY A 370 -4.02 21.65 -1.55
N LYS A 371 -4.16 21.06 -2.74
CA LYS A 371 -5.48 20.71 -3.31
C LYS A 371 -6.26 19.72 -2.44
N ASP A 372 -5.55 18.76 -1.82
CA ASP A 372 -6.18 17.74 -0.97
C ASP A 372 -6.48 18.33 0.43
N GLN A 373 -5.60 19.21 0.95
CA GLN A 373 -5.85 19.97 2.18
C GLN A 373 -7.15 20.80 2.04
N GLU A 374 -7.26 21.57 0.96
CA GLU A 374 -8.45 22.39 0.68
C GLU A 374 -9.71 21.52 0.55
N ARG A 375 -9.60 20.38 -0.11
CA ARG A 375 -10.72 19.45 -0.28
C ARG A 375 -11.17 18.86 1.06
N ILE A 376 -10.24 18.39 1.89
CA ILE A 376 -10.54 17.86 3.24
C ILE A 376 -11.16 18.95 4.12
N PHE A 377 -10.66 20.18 4.04
CA PHE A 377 -11.21 21.32 4.75
C PHE A 377 -12.67 21.58 4.34
N GLN A 378 -12.96 21.63 3.03
CA GLN A 378 -14.33 21.81 2.50
C GLN A 378 -15.26 20.66 2.94
N ILE A 379 -14.75 19.42 2.96
CA ILE A 379 -15.50 18.26 3.46
C ILE A 379 -15.96 18.48 4.91
N PHE A 380 -15.06 18.93 5.80
CA PHE A 380 -15.42 19.13 7.21
C PHE A 380 -16.33 20.34 7.45
N ILE A 381 -16.13 21.46 6.74
CA ILE A 381 -17.07 22.59 6.80
C ILE A 381 -18.49 22.16 6.41
N ALA A 382 -18.61 21.34 5.39
CA ALA A 382 -19.89 20.87 4.87
C ALA A 382 -20.64 19.95 5.83
N GLN A 383 -19.99 19.32 6.82
CA GLN A 383 -20.64 18.37 7.74
C GLN A 383 -21.82 19.03 8.48
N ARG A 384 -21.62 20.25 8.96
CA ARG A 384 -22.67 21.00 9.64
C ARG A 384 -23.86 21.31 8.72
N GLN A 385 -23.59 21.66 7.47
CA GLN A 385 -24.65 21.95 6.50
C GLN A 385 -25.47 20.68 6.20
N ILE A 386 -24.81 19.52 6.13
CA ILE A 386 -25.48 18.23 5.96
C ILE A 386 -26.31 17.88 7.21
N GLY A 387 -25.78 18.09 8.41
CA GLY A 387 -26.43 17.76 9.67
C GLY A 387 -27.59 18.69 10.07
N ASN A 388 -27.61 19.92 9.53
CA ASN A 388 -28.66 20.92 9.89
C ASN A 388 -29.93 20.85 9.04
N VAL A 389 -30.15 19.78 8.27
CA VAL A 389 -31.34 19.63 7.47
C VAL A 389 -32.54 19.27 8.35
N SER A 390 -33.57 20.15 8.33
CA SER A 390 -34.86 19.91 8.97
C SER A 390 -35.90 19.50 7.94
N SER A 391 -36.74 18.53 8.28
CA SER A 391 -37.81 18.04 7.41
C SER A 391 -38.98 19.02 7.21
N SER A 392 -39.02 20.12 7.98
CA SER A 392 -40.20 21.00 8.10
C SER A 392 -40.26 22.17 7.09
N GLN A 393 -39.19 22.49 6.35
CA GLN A 393 -39.18 23.65 5.43
C GLN A 393 -38.97 23.22 3.96
N ARG A 394 -40.03 22.77 3.28
CA ARG A 394 -39.93 22.02 2.02
C ARG A 394 -39.58 22.78 0.73
N ARG A 395 -39.76 24.09 0.56
CA ARG A 395 -39.52 24.77 -0.75
C ARG A 395 -38.21 25.51 -0.87
N LEU A 396 -37.87 26.39 0.06
CA LEU A 396 -36.58 27.12 0.07
C LEU A 396 -35.38 26.19 0.29
N ILE A 397 -35.61 25.10 1.04
CA ILE A 397 -34.63 24.06 1.30
C ILE A 397 -34.30 23.29 0.03
N LYS A 398 -35.27 22.98 -0.83
CA LYS A 398 -35.01 22.24 -2.08
C LYS A 398 -34.03 22.96 -3.02
N GLN A 399 -34.18 24.26 -3.18
CA GLN A 399 -33.28 25.04 -4.04
C GLN A 399 -31.85 25.11 -3.47
N LYS A 400 -31.72 25.46 -2.18
CA LYS A 400 -30.40 25.49 -1.50
C LYS A 400 -29.76 24.11 -1.42
N GLN A 401 -30.57 23.05 -1.26
CA GLN A 401 -30.08 21.67 -1.32
C GLN A 401 -29.54 21.33 -2.71
N GLN A 402 -30.25 21.75 -3.78
CA GLN A 402 -29.82 21.49 -5.15
C GLN A 402 -28.49 22.22 -5.43
N GLU A 403 -28.38 23.50 -5.10
CA GLU A 403 -27.15 24.28 -5.24
C GLU A 403 -25.98 23.67 -4.47
N PHE A 404 -26.25 23.11 -3.28
CA PHE A 404 -25.23 22.43 -2.48
C PHE A 404 -24.82 21.08 -3.10
N LYS A 405 -25.77 20.31 -3.64
CA LYS A 405 -25.48 19.06 -4.37
C LYS A 405 -24.59 19.26 -5.60
N GLU A 406 -24.62 20.43 -6.20
CA GLU A 406 -23.79 20.79 -7.36
C GLU A 406 -22.32 21.13 -6.99
N LYS A 407 -22.03 21.35 -5.70
CA LYS A 407 -20.66 21.60 -5.26
C LYS A 407 -19.77 20.38 -5.49
N LYS A 408 -18.56 20.62 -6.04
CA LYS A 408 -17.60 19.55 -6.40
C LYS A 408 -17.20 18.65 -5.21
N TYR A 409 -17.31 19.16 -3.98
CA TYR A 409 -16.97 18.42 -2.77
C TYR A 409 -18.18 17.73 -2.11
N PHE A 410 -19.40 17.98 -2.60
CA PHE A 410 -20.62 17.50 -1.94
C PHE A 410 -20.63 15.99 -1.77
N PHE A 411 -20.33 15.25 -2.83
CA PHE A 411 -20.30 13.78 -2.77
C PHE A 411 -19.37 13.27 -1.67
N GLU A 412 -18.14 13.79 -1.61
CA GLU A 412 -17.16 13.40 -0.61
C GLU A 412 -17.60 13.77 0.80
N ALA A 413 -18.13 14.97 0.99
CA ALA A 413 -18.67 15.42 2.27
C ALA A 413 -19.86 14.57 2.73
N PHE A 414 -20.78 14.25 1.82
CA PHE A 414 -21.92 13.37 2.08
C PHE A 414 -21.47 11.96 2.50
N MET A 415 -20.50 11.37 1.79
CA MET A 415 -19.98 10.05 2.12
C MET A 415 -19.31 10.03 3.50
N VAL A 416 -18.56 11.07 3.84
CA VAL A 416 -17.94 11.19 5.17
C VAL A 416 -19.02 11.30 6.25
N TYR A 417 -20.06 12.13 6.06
CA TYR A 417 -21.18 12.23 7.01
C TYR A 417 -21.92 10.89 7.17
N LYS A 418 -22.24 10.23 6.06
CA LYS A 418 -22.93 8.93 6.05
C LYS A 418 -22.14 7.87 6.80
N ILE A 419 -20.84 7.74 6.51
CA ILE A 419 -19.98 6.76 7.17
C ILE A 419 -19.81 7.10 8.66
N PHE A 420 -19.65 8.38 8.99
CA PHE A 420 -19.53 8.81 10.38
C PHE A 420 -20.81 8.49 11.19
N SER A 421 -21.98 8.82 10.65
CA SER A 421 -23.28 8.54 11.32
C SER A 421 -23.53 7.04 11.51
N LEU A 422 -23.19 6.21 10.54
CA LEU A 422 -23.28 4.75 10.64
C LEU A 422 -22.31 4.19 11.69
N ALA A 423 -21.08 4.73 11.77
CA ALA A 423 -20.10 4.29 12.76
C ALA A 423 -20.46 4.68 14.20
N GLN A 424 -21.20 5.79 14.37
CA GLN A 424 -21.73 6.24 15.66
C GLN A 424 -23.04 5.55 16.04
N GLU A 425 -23.64 4.79 15.12
CA GLU A 425 -24.95 4.15 15.33
C GLU A 425 -26.04 5.16 15.76
N ASN A 426 -25.94 6.40 15.22
CA ASN A 426 -26.83 7.50 15.59
C ASN A 426 -27.98 7.61 14.59
N ASP A 427 -29.18 7.15 15.01
CA ASP A 427 -30.34 7.09 14.13
C ASP A 427 -30.75 8.46 13.57
N GLU A 428 -30.64 9.54 14.36
CA GLU A 428 -31.01 10.90 13.92
C GLU A 428 -30.05 11.34 12.78
N MET A 429 -28.74 11.12 12.93
CA MET A 429 -27.77 11.44 11.90
C MET A 429 -27.95 10.56 10.65
N ILE A 430 -28.27 9.29 10.82
CA ILE A 430 -28.55 8.35 9.72
C ILE A 430 -29.77 8.83 8.93
N GLN A 431 -30.85 9.22 9.61
CA GLN A 431 -32.05 9.78 8.94
C GLN A 431 -31.74 11.07 8.18
N LYS A 432 -30.94 11.96 8.75
CA LYS A 432 -30.44 13.16 8.05
C LYS A 432 -29.61 12.82 6.81
N ALA A 433 -28.75 11.80 6.88
CA ALA A 433 -28.01 11.32 5.73
C ALA A 433 -28.93 10.82 4.60
N MET A 434 -30.00 10.08 4.94
CA MET A 434 -30.97 9.56 3.95
C MET A 434 -31.69 10.69 3.18
N ILE A 435 -31.90 11.88 3.77
CA ILE A 435 -32.49 13.03 3.07
C ILE A 435 -31.61 13.49 1.90
N TRP A 436 -30.30 13.29 2.00
CA TRP A 436 -29.33 13.68 1.00
C TRP A 436 -29.00 12.58 -0.01
N GLU A 437 -29.54 11.38 0.17
CA GLU A 437 -29.16 10.23 -0.64
C GLU A 437 -29.33 10.54 -2.13
N ILE A 438 -28.26 10.34 -2.86
CA ILE A 438 -28.19 10.55 -4.30
C ILE A 438 -28.44 9.19 -4.92
N GLY A 439 -29.46 9.10 -5.80
CA GLY A 439 -29.72 7.90 -6.59
C GLY A 439 -28.45 7.42 -7.31
N PRO A 440 -28.39 6.16 -7.72
CA PRO A 440 -27.20 5.55 -8.29
C PRO A 440 -26.68 6.40 -9.44
N ARG A 441 -25.48 6.99 -9.28
CA ARG A 441 -24.77 7.58 -10.41
C ARG A 441 -24.41 6.44 -11.36
N THR A 442 -24.70 6.62 -12.65
CA THR A 442 -24.12 5.76 -13.69
C THR A 442 -22.60 5.95 -13.66
N LYS A 443 -21.92 5.04 -12.98
CA LYS A 443 -20.48 5.07 -12.81
C LYS A 443 -19.77 4.64 -14.08
N PRO A 444 -18.62 5.24 -14.43
CA PRO A 444 -17.64 4.49 -15.20
C PRO A 444 -17.25 3.25 -14.36
N PRO A 445 -17.17 2.07 -14.97
CA PRO A 445 -16.90 0.85 -14.21
C PRO A 445 -15.52 0.95 -13.57
N MET A 446 -15.46 1.12 -12.26
CA MET A 446 -14.26 0.85 -11.49
C MET A 446 -13.94 -0.63 -11.69
N ASP A 447 -12.70 -0.95 -12.00
CA ASP A 447 -12.28 -2.29 -12.37
C ASP A 447 -12.65 -3.28 -11.26
N ALA A 448 -13.77 -4.00 -11.45
CA ALA A 448 -14.30 -4.99 -10.50
C ALA A 448 -13.25 -6.06 -10.10
N ARG A 449 -12.12 -6.12 -10.83
CA ARG A 449 -10.98 -6.97 -10.55
C ARG A 449 -10.20 -6.54 -9.32
N ILE A 450 -10.28 -5.25 -8.92
CA ILE A 450 -9.51 -4.76 -7.76
C ILE A 450 -10.06 -5.35 -6.46
N VAL A 451 -11.38 -5.46 -6.34
CA VAL A 451 -12.01 -5.99 -5.12
C VAL A 451 -11.95 -7.52 -5.07
N SER A 452 -12.18 -8.22 -6.21
CA SER A 452 -12.20 -9.68 -6.26
C SER A 452 -10.80 -10.33 -6.21
N LEU A 453 -9.73 -9.58 -6.51
CA LEU A 453 -8.35 -10.07 -6.50
C LEU A 453 -7.73 -10.13 -5.10
N TYR A 454 -8.25 -9.34 -4.15
CA TYR A 454 -7.65 -9.20 -2.83
C TYR A 454 -8.51 -9.75 -1.69
N TYR A 455 -9.78 -10.07 -1.92
CA TYR A 455 -10.69 -10.55 -0.88
C TYR A 455 -11.48 -11.80 -1.31
N LYS A 456 -10.95 -12.98 -0.98
CA LYS A 456 -11.78 -14.11 -0.57
C LYS A 456 -11.78 -14.08 0.95
N PRO A 457 -12.98 -13.95 1.60
CA PRO A 457 -13.04 -14.12 3.05
C PRO A 457 -12.42 -15.48 3.39
N PRO A 458 -11.65 -15.59 4.47
CA PRO A 458 -11.19 -16.87 4.92
C PRO A 458 -12.43 -17.74 5.11
N LYS A 459 -12.49 -18.89 4.44
CA LYS A 459 -13.45 -19.93 4.80
C LYS A 459 -13.19 -20.18 6.27
N SER A 460 -14.19 -19.95 7.13
CA SER A 460 -14.16 -20.31 8.52
C SER A 460 -13.96 -21.83 8.61
N THR A 461 -12.72 -22.24 8.77
CA THR A 461 -12.39 -23.57 9.23
C THR A 461 -12.35 -23.52 10.76
N PHE A 462 -13.51 -23.26 11.36
CA PHE A 462 -13.86 -23.86 12.61
C PHE A 462 -14.53 -25.19 12.27
N THR A 463 -13.76 -26.19 12.01
CA THR A 463 -14.15 -27.58 12.23
C THR A 463 -13.69 -27.89 13.65
N GLU A 464 -14.68 -28.05 14.50
CA GLU A 464 -14.60 -28.66 15.80
C GLU A 464 -13.72 -29.92 15.71
N PHE A 465 -12.64 -29.93 16.50
CA PHE A 465 -12.04 -31.17 16.92
C PHE A 465 -13.02 -31.79 17.93
N VAL A 466 -13.88 -32.68 17.45
CA VAL A 466 -14.52 -33.65 18.33
C VAL A 466 -13.46 -34.68 18.69
N GLU A 467 -13.17 -34.73 19.97
CA GLU A 467 -12.46 -35.84 20.59
C GLU A 467 -13.23 -37.14 20.29
N ASP A 468 -12.64 -38.04 19.54
CA ASP A 468 -12.95 -39.47 19.62
C ASP A 468 -11.86 -40.15 20.44
N THR A 469 -12.12 -40.18 21.74
CA THR A 469 -11.66 -41.23 22.64
C THR A 469 -12.60 -42.42 22.54
N GLU A 470 -12.03 -43.60 22.40
CA GLU A 470 -12.53 -44.97 22.59
C GLU A 470 -12.52 -45.84 21.32
N LEU A 471 -11.52 -46.67 21.15
CA LEU A 471 -11.31 -48.10 21.39
C LEU A 471 -9.99 -48.55 20.76
#